data_416af60350abe54cc73974eea7928389
#
_entry.id   416af60350abe54cc73974eea7928389
#
_cell.length_a   1.000
_cell.length_b   1.000
_cell.length_c   1.000
_cell.angle_alpha   90.00
_cell.angle_beta   90.00
_cell.angle_gamma   90.00
#
_symmetry.space_group_name_H-M   'P 1'
#
loop_
_entity.id
_entity.type
_entity.pdbx_description
1 polymer ?
#
loop_
_entity_poly.entity_id
_entity_poly.type
_entity_poly.pdbx_seq_one_letter_code
_entity_poly.pdbx_strand_id
1 'polypeptide(L)'
;MTEKVMPKGELMLQYTQKTVGDPKYFLNFTIGKLENGRVRTIDLGSNAAVDMGVGASYETIFAKPVPLEEGDYILSTGNRRSDGAVLANLVSLQVEAGKLTNIEMLIRPCVEKMEILGMVSTALSFIPEGKTKPEAIRFPEKGYTAIALVEANKEPTNHLLRDMSGMKDDFENLGIPLYFVFKNADHQEKFNRADFRAFPSVIQWGIDREGCLLQCLAESLHLANPESLPLIVLLNAKGEVVFVSQGYRVGLGTQIMNIINRK
;
A
#
# COMPACT_ATOMS: atom_id res chain seq x y z
N MET A 1 5.88 44.19 8.18
CA MET A 1 6.55 42.90 7.79
C MET A 1 6.21 42.70 6.32
N THR A 2 7.17 42.84 5.43
CA THR A 2 7.01 42.52 3.99
C THR A 2 6.95 41.04 3.84
N GLU A 3 5.85 40.49 3.38
CA GLU A 3 5.68 39.09 3.04
C GLU A 3 6.74 38.74 1.98
N LYS A 4 7.61 37.78 2.32
CA LYS A 4 8.67 37.32 1.41
C LYS A 4 7.97 36.52 0.31
N VAL A 5 7.81 37.13 -0.86
CA VAL A 5 7.30 36.42 -2.04
C VAL A 5 8.30 35.32 -2.39
N MET A 6 7.90 34.05 -2.23
CA MET A 6 8.72 32.90 -2.60
C MET A 6 8.74 32.79 -4.13
N PRO A 7 9.91 32.53 -4.75
CA PRO A 7 10.00 32.26 -6.17
C PRO A 7 9.16 31.03 -6.55
N LYS A 8 8.54 31.07 -7.74
CA LYS A 8 7.66 30.02 -8.22
C LYS A 8 8.22 29.40 -9.51
N GLY A 9 8.06 28.08 -9.60
CA GLY A 9 8.13 27.31 -10.82
C GLY A 9 6.76 26.82 -11.23
N GLU A 10 6.70 25.93 -12.19
CA GLU A 10 5.48 25.34 -12.72
C GLU A 10 5.55 23.81 -12.71
N LEU A 11 4.44 23.16 -12.42
CA LEU A 11 4.30 21.70 -12.49
C LEU A 11 3.25 21.32 -13.53
N MET A 12 3.62 20.42 -14.42
CA MET A 12 2.72 19.75 -15.35
C MET A 12 2.72 18.25 -15.06
N LEU A 13 1.54 17.69 -14.86
CA LEU A 13 1.36 16.26 -14.63
C LEU A 13 0.59 15.64 -15.79
N GLN A 14 1.20 14.65 -16.41
CA GLN A 14 0.65 13.93 -17.56
C GLN A 14 0.54 12.44 -17.24
N TYR A 15 -0.49 11.80 -17.78
CA TYR A 15 -0.65 10.36 -17.76
C TYR A 15 -0.63 9.80 -19.16
N THR A 16 0.13 8.72 -19.33
CA THR A 16 0.10 7.95 -20.58
C THR A 16 -0.58 6.61 -20.31
N GLN A 17 -1.70 6.37 -20.96
CA GLN A 17 -2.35 5.06 -20.99
C GLN A 17 -1.84 4.31 -22.22
N LYS A 18 -1.30 3.09 -22.00
CA LYS A 18 -0.67 2.32 -23.10
C LYS A 18 -1.64 1.47 -23.93
N THR A 19 -2.85 1.20 -23.45
CA THR A 19 -3.78 0.28 -24.13
C THR A 19 -5.16 0.88 -24.27
N VAL A 20 -5.69 0.79 -25.50
CA VAL A 20 -7.08 1.14 -25.82
C VAL A 20 -7.98 0.02 -25.29
N GLY A 21 -8.97 0.36 -24.47
CA GLY A 21 -9.94 -0.59 -23.92
C GLY A 21 -9.71 -1.00 -22.46
N ASP A 22 -8.68 -0.46 -21.82
CA ASP A 22 -8.47 -0.70 -20.38
C ASP A 22 -9.61 -0.12 -19.51
N PRO A 23 -9.91 -0.75 -18.38
CA PRO A 23 -10.92 -0.26 -17.45
C PRO A 23 -10.66 1.19 -17.05
N LYS A 24 -11.71 1.96 -16.88
CA LYS A 24 -11.62 3.37 -16.45
C LYS A 24 -10.96 3.49 -15.09
N TYR A 25 -10.02 4.42 -14.98
CA TYR A 25 -9.36 4.75 -13.75
C TYR A 25 -9.93 6.05 -13.17
N PHE A 26 -10.17 6.05 -11.87
CA PHE A 26 -10.42 7.28 -11.12
C PHE A 26 -9.09 7.73 -10.51
N LEU A 27 -8.71 8.96 -10.82
CA LEU A 27 -7.47 9.53 -10.34
C LEU A 27 -7.74 10.41 -9.13
N ASN A 28 -7.19 10.02 -8.00
CA ASN A 28 -7.00 10.94 -6.88
C ASN A 28 -5.51 11.22 -6.79
N PHE A 29 -5.14 12.47 -6.69
CA PHE A 29 -3.77 12.83 -6.40
C PHE A 29 -3.70 13.85 -5.27
N THR A 30 -2.61 13.80 -4.54
CA THR A 30 -2.29 14.73 -3.48
C THR A 30 -0.86 15.17 -3.67
N ILE A 31 -0.60 16.45 -3.62
CA ILE A 31 0.74 16.99 -3.62
C ILE A 31 1.06 17.62 -2.26
N GLY A 32 2.25 17.36 -1.75
CA GLY A 32 2.71 17.93 -0.51
C GLY A 32 4.12 18.50 -0.66
N LYS A 33 4.35 19.70 -0.12
CA LYS A 33 5.67 20.31 -0.02
C LYS A 33 6.42 19.72 1.16
N LEU A 34 7.66 19.34 0.95
CA LEU A 34 8.53 18.83 2.01
C LEU A 34 9.22 20.00 2.70
N GLU A 35 8.86 20.26 3.95
CA GLU A 35 9.41 21.36 4.76
C GLU A 35 9.87 20.82 6.12
N ASN A 36 11.15 20.97 6.43
CA ASN A 36 11.73 20.56 7.72
C ASN A 36 11.42 19.08 8.08
N GLY A 37 11.49 18.19 7.10
CA GLY A 37 11.19 16.76 7.28
C GLY A 37 9.71 16.41 7.45
N ARG A 38 8.81 17.37 7.20
CA ARG A 38 7.35 17.18 7.22
C ARG A 38 6.74 17.46 5.86
N VAL A 39 5.68 16.74 5.53
CA VAL A 39 4.92 16.97 4.31
C VAL A 39 3.74 17.87 4.63
N ARG A 40 3.69 19.04 4.00
CA ARG A 40 2.55 19.95 4.05
C ARG A 40 1.74 19.80 2.77
N THR A 41 0.52 19.29 2.87
CA THR A 41 -0.40 19.17 1.73
C THR A 41 -0.68 20.54 1.11
N ILE A 42 -0.62 20.60 -0.22
CA ILE A 42 -0.91 21.79 -1.02
C ILE A 42 -2.28 21.63 -1.63
N ASP A 43 -3.14 22.60 -1.41
CA ASP A 43 -4.42 22.73 -2.14
C ASP A 43 -4.15 23.37 -3.50
N LEU A 44 -4.37 22.61 -4.57
CA LEU A 44 -4.21 23.11 -5.95
C LEU A 44 -5.44 23.86 -6.46
N GLY A 45 -6.53 23.83 -5.70
CA GLY A 45 -7.79 24.47 -6.06
C GLY A 45 -8.32 24.03 -7.42
N SER A 46 -9.09 24.93 -8.07
CA SER A 46 -9.66 24.69 -9.40
C SER A 46 -8.65 24.63 -10.56
N ASN A 47 -7.36 24.86 -10.28
CA ASN A 47 -6.31 24.77 -11.29
C ASN A 47 -5.94 23.33 -11.67
N ALA A 48 -6.31 22.36 -10.86
CA ALA A 48 -6.15 20.95 -11.12
C ALA A 48 -7.46 20.37 -11.69
N ALA A 49 -7.85 20.81 -12.87
CA ALA A 49 -8.98 20.20 -13.58
C ALA A 49 -8.53 18.84 -14.11
N VAL A 50 -9.11 17.80 -13.53
CA VAL A 50 -8.98 16.42 -14.06
C VAL A 50 -10.10 16.23 -15.08
N ASP A 51 -9.78 16.25 -16.36
CA ASP A 51 -10.73 15.84 -17.38
C ASP A 51 -10.77 14.30 -17.42
N MET A 52 -11.79 13.75 -16.79
CA MET A 52 -12.06 12.31 -16.74
C MET A 52 -13.05 11.92 -17.84
N GLY A 53 -12.79 12.34 -19.07
CA GLY A 53 -13.61 12.02 -20.24
C GLY A 53 -13.86 10.51 -20.35
N VAL A 54 -15.10 10.13 -20.59
CA VAL A 54 -15.51 8.76 -20.87
C VAL A 54 -14.92 8.32 -22.21
N GLY A 55 -13.95 7.41 -22.17
CA GLY A 55 -13.35 6.80 -23.37
C GLY A 55 -12.17 7.54 -24.00
N ALA A 56 -11.68 8.60 -23.36
CA ALA A 56 -10.44 9.25 -23.77
C ALA A 56 -9.22 8.57 -23.13
N SER A 57 -8.10 8.51 -23.85
CA SER A 57 -6.80 8.27 -23.24
C SER A 57 -6.50 9.42 -22.29
N TYR A 58 -6.19 9.08 -21.02
CA TYR A 58 -5.83 10.10 -20.02
C TYR A 58 -4.41 10.56 -20.30
N GLU A 59 -4.24 11.58 -21.10
CA GLU A 59 -2.92 12.11 -21.44
C GLU A 59 -2.49 13.21 -20.48
N THR A 60 -3.45 13.88 -19.84
CA THR A 60 -3.14 15.04 -19.01
C THR A 60 -4.01 15.09 -17.77
N ILE A 61 -3.39 15.17 -16.58
CA ILE A 61 -4.12 15.42 -15.32
C ILE A 61 -4.33 16.93 -15.12
N PHE A 62 -3.36 17.73 -15.50
CA PHE A 62 -3.48 19.18 -15.46
C PHE A 62 -3.80 19.71 -16.84
N ALA A 63 -4.88 20.48 -16.96
CA ALA A 63 -5.23 21.16 -18.19
C ALA A 63 -4.18 22.23 -18.59
N LYS A 64 -3.43 22.73 -17.61
CA LYS A 64 -2.35 23.71 -17.75
C LYS A 64 -1.34 23.55 -16.62
N PRO A 65 -0.10 24.04 -16.79
CA PRO A 65 0.88 24.06 -15.71
C PRO A 65 0.35 24.78 -14.46
N VAL A 66 0.64 24.21 -13.30
CA VAL A 66 0.23 24.75 -12.00
C VAL A 66 1.42 25.43 -11.35
N PRO A 67 1.33 26.73 -10.97
CA PRO A 67 2.39 27.43 -10.29
C PRO A 67 2.57 26.94 -8.85
N LEU A 68 3.79 26.53 -8.50
CA LEU A 68 4.18 26.09 -7.17
C LEU A 68 5.40 26.87 -6.69
N GLU A 69 5.52 27.09 -5.39
CA GLU A 69 6.75 27.62 -4.80
C GLU A 69 7.94 26.69 -5.08
N GLU A 70 9.11 27.26 -5.21
CA GLU A 70 10.34 26.47 -5.30
C GLU A 70 10.49 25.55 -4.09
N GLY A 71 10.95 24.31 -4.33
CA GLY A 71 11.20 23.33 -3.27
C GLY A 71 11.00 21.88 -3.66
N ASP A 72 11.12 21.00 -2.68
CA ASP A 72 10.92 19.57 -2.83
C ASP A 72 9.46 19.20 -2.51
N TYR A 73 8.92 18.31 -3.33
CA TYR A 73 7.54 17.88 -3.23
C TYR A 73 7.42 16.36 -3.30
N ILE A 74 6.35 15.88 -2.72
CA ILE A 74 5.91 14.49 -2.85
C ILE A 74 4.54 14.50 -3.53
N LEU A 75 4.44 13.83 -4.66
CA LEU A 75 3.20 13.57 -5.36
C LEU A 75 2.75 12.15 -5.04
N SER A 76 1.57 12.02 -4.45
CA SER A 76 0.90 10.75 -4.23
C SER A 76 -0.30 10.66 -5.16
N THR A 77 -0.38 9.60 -5.95
CA THR A 77 -1.53 9.35 -6.80
C THR A 77 -2.15 8.01 -6.44
N GLY A 78 -3.46 8.00 -6.25
CA GLY A 78 -4.24 6.78 -6.12
C GLY A 78 -5.13 6.62 -7.34
N ASN A 79 -5.01 5.49 -8.04
CA ASN A 79 -5.88 5.15 -9.15
C ASN A 79 -6.84 4.06 -8.67
N ARG A 80 -8.13 4.31 -8.79
CA ARG A 80 -9.15 3.29 -8.55
C ARG A 80 -9.70 2.82 -9.88
N ARG A 81 -9.48 1.57 -10.20
CA ARG A 81 -10.11 0.93 -11.35
C ARG A 81 -11.61 0.75 -11.12
N SER A 82 -12.37 0.59 -12.21
CA SER A 82 -13.80 0.28 -12.15
C SER A 82 -14.10 -1.06 -11.44
N ASP A 83 -13.11 -1.96 -11.38
CA ASP A 83 -13.16 -3.23 -10.64
C ASP A 83 -12.74 -3.10 -9.16
N GLY A 84 -12.49 -1.88 -8.68
CA GLY A 84 -12.10 -1.60 -7.30
C GLY A 84 -10.60 -1.71 -7.01
N ALA A 85 -9.77 -2.16 -7.96
CA ALA A 85 -8.33 -2.20 -7.76
C ALA A 85 -7.76 -0.79 -7.57
N VAL A 86 -6.89 -0.60 -6.59
CA VAL A 86 -6.22 0.67 -6.30
C VAL A 86 -4.75 0.55 -6.67
N LEU A 87 -4.30 1.44 -7.54
CA LEU A 87 -2.89 1.62 -7.87
C LEU A 87 -2.43 2.92 -7.20
N ALA A 88 -1.42 2.84 -6.34
CA ALA A 88 -0.84 4.01 -5.71
C ALA A 88 0.59 4.22 -6.22
N ASN A 89 0.89 5.45 -6.61
CA ASN A 89 2.24 5.88 -6.95
C ASN A 89 2.67 7.00 -6.00
N LEU A 90 3.92 6.96 -5.60
CA LEU A 90 4.57 8.01 -4.83
C LEU A 90 5.79 8.48 -5.60
N VAL A 91 5.81 9.77 -5.93
CA VAL A 91 6.90 10.38 -6.71
C VAL A 91 7.44 11.57 -5.96
N SER A 92 8.75 11.59 -5.72
CA SER A 92 9.46 12.77 -5.26
C SER A 92 9.86 13.62 -6.45
N LEU A 93 9.63 14.92 -6.37
CA LEU A 93 9.97 15.87 -7.44
C LEU A 93 10.48 17.18 -6.85
N GLN A 94 11.26 17.89 -7.64
CA GLN A 94 11.78 19.22 -7.29
C GLN A 94 11.16 20.25 -8.25
N VAL A 95 10.63 21.32 -7.69
CA VAL A 95 10.15 22.49 -8.44
C VAL A 95 11.20 23.58 -8.30
N GLU A 96 11.75 24.03 -9.44
CA GLU A 96 12.75 25.09 -9.51
C GLU A 96 12.07 26.39 -10.01
N ALA A 97 12.49 27.51 -9.45
CA ALA A 97 11.97 28.83 -9.83
C ALA A 97 12.15 29.11 -11.33
N GLY A 98 11.08 29.56 -11.98
CA GLY A 98 11.08 29.92 -13.40
C GLY A 98 11.19 28.73 -14.35
N LYS A 99 11.14 27.47 -13.85
CA LYS A 99 11.19 26.29 -14.71
C LYS A 99 9.88 25.53 -14.69
N LEU A 100 9.61 24.82 -15.78
CA LEU A 100 8.51 23.86 -15.90
C LEU A 100 9.02 22.46 -15.54
N THR A 101 8.45 21.88 -14.50
CA THR A 101 8.67 20.48 -14.12
C THR A 101 7.57 19.63 -14.75
N ASN A 102 7.94 18.75 -15.68
CA ASN A 102 7.02 17.79 -16.28
C ASN A 102 7.15 16.43 -15.59
N ILE A 103 6.04 15.89 -15.12
CA ILE A 103 5.95 14.53 -14.57
C ILE A 103 5.04 13.72 -15.47
N GLU A 104 5.60 12.69 -16.08
CA GLU A 104 4.85 11.69 -16.83
C GLU A 104 4.66 10.46 -15.97
N MET A 105 3.42 10.08 -15.73
CA MET A 105 3.07 8.88 -14.97
C MET A 105 2.49 7.83 -15.91
N LEU A 106 3.11 6.67 -15.93
CA LEU A 106 2.61 5.50 -16.63
C LEU A 106 1.56 4.82 -15.76
N ILE A 107 0.30 4.82 -16.20
CA ILE A 107 -0.70 3.90 -15.68
C ILE A 107 -0.35 2.52 -16.25
N ARG A 108 0.27 1.69 -15.44
CA ARG A 108 0.48 0.30 -15.84
C ARG A 108 -0.83 -0.44 -15.59
N PRO A 109 -1.37 -1.15 -16.61
CA PRO A 109 -2.43 -2.11 -16.38
C PRO A 109 -1.92 -3.10 -15.31
N CYS A 110 -2.80 -3.52 -14.44
CA CYS A 110 -2.49 -4.58 -13.50
C CYS A 110 -1.99 -5.78 -14.29
N VAL A 111 -0.74 -6.17 -14.03
CA VAL A 111 -0.06 -7.18 -14.83
C VAL A 111 -0.92 -8.43 -14.89
N GLU A 112 -1.23 -8.95 -16.08
CA GLU A 112 -2.01 -10.17 -16.27
C GLU A 112 -1.31 -11.41 -15.70
N LYS A 113 0.02 -11.33 -15.48
CA LYS A 113 0.81 -12.33 -14.78
C LYS A 113 1.23 -11.77 -13.44
N MET A 114 0.92 -12.50 -12.36
CA MET A 114 1.50 -12.23 -11.06
C MET A 114 3.02 -12.40 -11.17
N GLU A 115 3.74 -11.31 -10.91
CA GLU A 115 5.18 -11.34 -10.81
C GLU A 115 5.57 -11.99 -9.48
N ILE A 116 6.48 -12.98 -9.54
CA ILE A 116 7.04 -13.57 -8.32
C ILE A 116 8.08 -12.58 -7.80
N LEU A 117 7.80 -12.02 -6.63
CA LEU A 117 8.63 -10.99 -5.99
C LEU A 117 9.78 -11.58 -5.18
N GLY A 118 9.71 -12.86 -4.86
CA GLY A 118 10.71 -13.60 -4.09
C GLY A 118 10.21 -15.00 -3.73
N MET A 119 11.03 -15.74 -3.05
CA MET A 119 10.70 -17.08 -2.54
C MET A 119 11.07 -17.17 -1.06
N VAL A 120 10.14 -17.63 -0.26
CA VAL A 120 10.32 -17.80 1.18
C VAL A 120 10.25 -19.27 1.54
N SER A 121 10.99 -19.68 2.55
CA SER A 121 10.88 -21.03 3.10
C SER A 121 9.45 -21.33 3.54
N THR A 122 8.93 -22.50 3.21
CA THR A 122 7.63 -22.96 3.72
C THR A 122 7.69 -23.46 5.17
N ALA A 123 8.87 -23.43 5.79
CA ALA A 123 9.08 -23.78 7.20
C ALA A 123 8.94 -22.58 8.16
N LEU A 124 8.14 -21.58 7.77
CA LEU A 124 7.85 -20.42 8.62
C LEU A 124 7.05 -20.84 9.86
N SER A 125 7.32 -20.20 10.98
CA SER A 125 6.62 -20.44 12.23
C SER A 125 6.33 -19.14 12.99
N PHE A 126 5.35 -19.20 13.87
CA PHE A 126 4.96 -18.13 14.79
C PHE A 126 4.49 -18.77 16.11
N ILE A 127 4.35 -18.00 17.18
CA ILE A 127 3.74 -18.51 18.40
C ILE A 127 2.29 -18.04 18.44
N PRO A 128 1.31 -18.96 18.30
CA PRO A 128 -0.10 -18.61 18.37
C PRO A 128 -0.48 -18.01 19.71
N GLU A 129 -1.49 -17.15 19.68
CA GLU A 129 -2.06 -16.56 20.90
C GLU A 129 -2.47 -17.65 21.89
N GLY A 130 -2.12 -17.45 23.17
CA GLY A 130 -2.39 -18.40 24.25
C GLY A 130 -1.49 -19.62 24.26
N LYS A 131 -0.50 -19.73 23.34
CA LYS A 131 0.49 -20.80 23.32
C LYS A 131 1.88 -20.29 23.66
N THR A 132 2.76 -21.21 24.02
CA THR A 132 4.16 -20.92 24.36
C THR A 132 5.16 -21.51 23.37
N LYS A 133 4.70 -22.41 22.49
CA LYS A 133 5.54 -23.09 21.51
C LYS A 133 5.24 -22.58 20.10
N PRO A 134 6.27 -22.48 19.25
CA PRO A 134 6.07 -22.15 17.85
C PRO A 134 5.22 -23.21 17.14
N GLU A 135 4.38 -22.75 16.23
CA GLU A 135 3.63 -23.59 15.29
C GLU A 135 3.93 -23.16 13.85
N ALA A 136 3.92 -24.14 12.96
CA ALA A 136 4.18 -23.86 11.55
C ALA A 136 3.03 -23.06 10.93
N ILE A 137 3.40 -22.08 10.13
CA ILE A 137 2.46 -21.38 9.22
C ILE A 137 2.04 -22.38 8.15
N ARG A 138 0.72 -22.51 7.93
CA ARG A 138 0.18 -23.46 6.96
C ARG A 138 0.17 -22.85 5.57
N PHE A 139 0.66 -23.63 4.63
CA PHE A 139 0.56 -23.35 3.21
C PHE A 139 -0.47 -24.34 2.61
N PRO A 140 -1.57 -23.84 2.04
CA PRO A 140 -2.55 -24.74 1.41
C PRO A 140 -1.95 -25.35 0.13
N GLU A 141 -2.41 -26.52 -0.27
CA GLU A 141 -1.95 -27.17 -1.53
C GLU A 141 -2.26 -26.30 -2.77
N LYS A 142 -3.33 -25.51 -2.69
CA LYS A 142 -3.75 -24.56 -3.72
C LYS A 142 -4.20 -23.27 -3.07
N GLY A 143 -3.95 -22.15 -3.75
CA GLY A 143 -4.32 -20.82 -3.25
C GLY A 143 -3.17 -20.13 -2.53
N TYR A 144 -3.49 -19.35 -1.51
CA TYR A 144 -2.57 -18.42 -0.89
C TYR A 144 -2.58 -18.51 0.64
N THR A 145 -1.51 -18.04 1.24
CA THR A 145 -1.41 -17.73 2.67
C THR A 145 -1.06 -16.25 2.81
N ALA A 146 -1.80 -15.53 3.62
CA ALA A 146 -1.51 -14.15 3.94
C ALA A 146 -0.88 -14.02 5.33
N ILE A 147 0.22 -13.28 5.43
CA ILE A 147 0.93 -13.00 6.68
C ILE A 147 1.04 -11.49 6.82
N ALA A 148 0.60 -10.96 7.95
CA ALA A 148 0.77 -9.58 8.34
C ALA A 148 1.59 -9.52 9.63
N LEU A 149 2.80 -8.96 9.55
CA LEU A 149 3.59 -8.58 10.73
C LEU A 149 3.23 -7.16 11.14
N VAL A 150 2.89 -6.97 12.41
CA VAL A 150 2.28 -5.72 12.89
C VAL A 150 2.85 -5.25 14.22
N GLU A 151 2.74 -3.94 14.46
CA GLU A 151 2.97 -3.31 15.77
C GLU A 151 1.64 -2.72 16.27
N ALA A 152 1.26 -3.05 17.51
CA ALA A 152 0.06 -2.47 18.10
C ALA A 152 0.17 -0.95 18.28
N ASN A 153 -0.96 -0.26 18.20
CA ASN A 153 -1.09 1.17 18.47
C ASN A 153 -0.22 2.08 17.57
N LYS A 154 0.16 1.59 16.40
CA LYS A 154 0.81 2.39 15.36
C LYS A 154 -0.20 2.74 14.28
N GLU A 155 -0.17 3.99 13.80
CA GLU A 155 -1.14 4.47 12.81
C GLU A 155 -1.23 3.60 11.54
N PRO A 156 -0.12 3.19 10.90
CA PRO A 156 -0.21 2.32 9.74
C PRO A 156 -0.88 0.98 10.04
N THR A 157 -0.58 0.38 11.20
CA THR A 157 -1.22 -0.87 11.64
C THR A 157 -2.71 -0.67 11.93
N ASN A 158 -3.08 0.42 12.61
CA ASN A 158 -4.47 0.70 12.94
C ASN A 158 -5.34 0.86 11.67
N HIS A 159 -4.81 1.48 10.61
CA HIS A 159 -5.50 1.56 9.33
C HIS A 159 -5.70 0.19 8.69
N LEU A 160 -4.67 -0.65 8.65
CA LEU A 160 -4.78 -2.03 8.18
C LEU A 160 -5.86 -2.81 8.94
N LEU A 161 -5.85 -2.71 10.26
CA LEU A 161 -6.82 -3.42 11.12
C LEU A 161 -8.25 -2.91 10.92
N ARG A 162 -8.45 -1.61 10.69
CA ARG A 162 -9.77 -1.06 10.33
C ARG A 162 -10.26 -1.55 8.97
N ASP A 163 -9.38 -1.62 7.98
CA ASP A 163 -9.70 -2.20 6.67
C ASP A 163 -10.14 -3.65 6.80
N MET A 164 -9.37 -4.48 7.50
CA MET A 164 -9.68 -5.89 7.74
C MET A 164 -11.00 -6.08 8.47
N SER A 165 -11.24 -5.25 9.50
CA SER A 165 -12.50 -5.26 10.25
C SER A 165 -13.68 -4.80 9.39
N GLY A 166 -13.48 -3.83 8.50
CA GLY A 166 -14.51 -3.34 7.57
C GLY A 166 -14.86 -4.34 6.46
N MET A 167 -13.94 -5.24 6.11
CA MET A 167 -14.07 -6.25 5.06
C MET A 167 -14.18 -7.67 5.65
N LYS A 168 -14.67 -7.79 6.88
CA LYS A 168 -14.72 -9.06 7.62
C LYS A 168 -15.30 -10.22 6.80
N ASP A 169 -16.49 -10.02 6.26
CA ASP A 169 -17.22 -11.08 5.53
C ASP A 169 -16.51 -11.47 4.22
N ASP A 170 -15.89 -10.50 3.57
CA ASP A 170 -15.09 -10.75 2.36
C ASP A 170 -13.90 -11.65 2.67
N PHE A 171 -13.16 -11.35 3.75
CA PHE A 171 -12.01 -12.15 4.16
C PHE A 171 -12.40 -13.53 4.70
N GLU A 172 -13.52 -13.65 5.38
CA GLU A 172 -14.06 -14.97 5.80
C GLU A 172 -14.38 -15.87 4.61
N ASN A 173 -14.91 -15.29 3.54
CA ASN A 173 -15.29 -16.04 2.33
C ASN A 173 -14.10 -16.42 1.44
N LEU A 174 -12.90 -15.83 1.64
CA LEU A 174 -11.72 -16.17 0.85
C LEU A 174 -11.22 -17.60 1.05
N GLY A 175 -11.45 -18.17 2.22
CA GLY A 175 -11.03 -19.54 2.55
C GLY A 175 -9.52 -19.74 2.60
N ILE A 176 -8.75 -18.69 2.77
CA ILE A 176 -7.28 -18.75 2.91
C ILE A 176 -6.85 -18.56 4.36
N PRO A 177 -5.70 -19.16 4.77
CA PRO A 177 -5.09 -18.85 6.05
C PRO A 177 -4.64 -17.39 6.13
N LEU A 178 -5.07 -16.69 7.18
CA LEU A 178 -4.67 -15.31 7.50
C LEU A 178 -3.92 -15.32 8.84
N TYR A 179 -2.68 -14.83 8.85
CA TYR A 179 -1.86 -14.74 10.05
C TYR A 179 -1.60 -13.28 10.37
N PHE A 180 -2.00 -12.85 11.58
CA PHE A 180 -1.63 -11.56 12.14
C PHE A 180 -0.67 -11.78 13.29
N VAL A 181 0.59 -11.44 13.04
CA VAL A 181 1.70 -11.73 13.93
C VAL A 181 2.26 -10.43 14.48
N PHE A 182 2.10 -10.24 15.78
CA PHE A 182 2.71 -9.10 16.45
C PHE A 182 4.22 -9.27 16.53
N LYS A 183 4.94 -8.17 16.40
CA LYS A 183 6.41 -8.13 16.48
C LYS A 183 6.96 -8.81 17.74
N ASN A 184 6.22 -8.73 18.85
CA ASN A 184 6.56 -9.36 20.13
C ASN A 184 5.34 -9.40 21.07
N ALA A 185 5.52 -9.98 22.26
CA ALA A 185 4.47 -10.10 23.28
C ALA A 185 3.96 -8.73 23.77
N ASP A 186 4.84 -7.74 23.95
CA ASP A 186 4.44 -6.39 24.42
C ASP A 186 3.43 -5.72 23.47
N HIS A 187 3.61 -5.91 22.16
CA HIS A 187 2.66 -5.40 21.17
C HIS A 187 1.35 -6.19 21.19
N GLN A 188 1.37 -7.48 21.42
CA GLN A 188 0.16 -8.29 21.57
C GLN A 188 -0.65 -7.89 22.81
N GLU A 189 0.00 -7.69 23.95
CA GLU A 189 -0.63 -7.25 25.19
C GLU A 189 -1.27 -5.86 25.10
N LYS A 190 -0.65 -4.96 24.35
CA LYS A 190 -1.17 -3.60 24.11
C LYS A 190 -2.33 -3.57 23.12
N PHE A 191 -2.56 -4.65 22.38
CA PHE A 191 -3.60 -4.70 21.37
C PHE A 191 -4.96 -4.99 21.97
N ASN A 192 -5.89 -4.05 21.82
CA ASN A 192 -7.26 -4.20 22.26
C ASN A 192 -8.20 -4.41 21.06
N ARG A 193 -8.72 -5.63 20.91
CA ARG A 193 -9.66 -5.95 19.83
C ARG A 193 -10.98 -5.17 19.92
N ALA A 194 -11.37 -4.73 21.11
CA ALA A 194 -12.61 -3.99 21.32
C ALA A 194 -12.59 -2.59 20.64
N ASP A 195 -11.41 -2.09 20.26
CA ASP A 195 -11.25 -0.83 19.52
C ASP A 195 -11.69 -0.96 18.05
N PHE A 196 -12.00 -2.18 17.61
CA PHE A 196 -12.41 -2.51 16.24
C PHE A 196 -13.79 -3.18 16.26
N ARG A 197 -14.51 -3.12 15.13
CA ARG A 197 -15.87 -3.68 15.05
C ARG A 197 -15.89 -5.20 15.24
N ALA A 198 -15.25 -5.92 14.33
CA ALA A 198 -15.09 -7.37 14.38
C ALA A 198 -14.01 -7.77 13.38
N PHE A 199 -13.30 -8.83 13.68
CA PHE A 199 -12.31 -9.40 12.75
C PHE A 199 -12.84 -10.67 12.09
N PRO A 200 -12.33 -11.02 10.90
CA PRO A 200 -12.56 -12.33 10.31
C PRO A 200 -12.14 -13.44 11.30
N SER A 201 -13.01 -14.44 11.47
CA SER A 201 -12.75 -15.57 12.39
C SER A 201 -11.59 -16.46 11.93
N VAL A 202 -11.24 -16.38 10.64
CA VAL A 202 -10.16 -17.14 10.02
C VAL A 202 -8.77 -16.61 10.38
N ILE A 203 -8.67 -15.44 11.02
CA ILE A 203 -7.39 -14.84 11.43
C ILE A 203 -6.78 -15.66 12.57
N GLN A 204 -5.55 -16.07 12.38
CA GLN A 204 -4.70 -16.67 13.41
C GLN A 204 -3.79 -15.58 13.97
N TRP A 205 -4.01 -15.26 15.24
CA TRP A 205 -3.24 -14.27 15.97
C TRP A 205 -2.05 -14.91 16.68
N GLY A 206 -0.95 -14.17 16.80
CA GLY A 206 0.22 -14.64 17.52
C GLY A 206 1.35 -13.65 17.54
N ILE A 207 2.54 -14.11 17.89
CA ILE A 207 3.75 -13.29 18.02
C ILE A 207 4.92 -13.89 17.26
N ASP A 208 5.79 -13.00 16.79
CA ASP A 208 7.14 -13.31 16.31
C ASP A 208 8.13 -13.10 17.47
N ARG A 209 8.30 -14.14 18.30
CA ARG A 209 8.98 -14.02 19.60
C ARG A 209 10.39 -13.46 19.50
N GLU A 210 11.14 -13.90 18.51
CA GLU A 210 12.58 -13.63 18.38
C GLU A 210 12.90 -12.84 17.11
N GLY A 211 11.86 -12.33 16.43
CA GLY A 211 12.03 -11.66 15.13
C GLY A 211 12.39 -12.59 13.99
N CYS A 212 12.31 -13.91 14.21
CA CYS A 212 12.73 -14.91 13.21
C CYS A 212 11.87 -14.89 11.94
N LEU A 213 10.55 -14.67 12.11
CA LEU A 213 9.64 -14.59 10.97
C LEU A 213 9.91 -13.32 10.16
N LEU A 214 10.05 -12.18 10.84
CA LEU A 214 10.40 -10.91 10.21
C LEU A 214 11.73 -10.99 9.49
N GLN A 215 12.76 -11.54 10.15
CA GLN A 215 14.08 -11.69 9.55
C GLN A 215 14.04 -12.57 8.30
N CYS A 216 13.38 -13.73 8.38
CA CYS A 216 13.27 -14.64 7.24
C CYS A 216 12.57 -13.98 6.04
N LEU A 217 11.48 -13.25 6.27
CA LEU A 217 10.78 -12.51 5.21
C LEU A 217 11.63 -11.36 4.66
N ALA A 218 12.30 -10.61 5.53
CA ALA A 218 13.14 -9.49 5.15
C ALA A 218 14.33 -9.92 4.27
N GLU A 219 15.01 -10.97 4.65
CA GLU A 219 16.14 -11.53 3.89
C GLU A 219 15.67 -12.08 2.53
N SER A 220 14.57 -12.84 2.52
CA SER A 220 14.03 -13.42 1.28
C SER A 220 13.53 -12.38 0.27
N LEU A 221 13.07 -11.24 0.77
CA LEU A 221 12.53 -10.14 -0.04
C LEU A 221 13.53 -9.00 -0.24
N HIS A 222 14.74 -9.10 0.30
CA HIS A 222 15.77 -8.05 0.26
C HIS A 222 15.24 -6.68 0.71
N LEU A 223 14.47 -6.65 1.81
CA LEU A 223 13.84 -5.42 2.28
C LEU A 223 14.88 -4.43 2.79
N ALA A 224 14.87 -3.23 2.25
CA ALA A 224 15.80 -2.17 2.65
C ALA A 224 15.57 -1.66 4.09
N ASN A 225 14.33 -1.73 4.57
CA ASN A 225 13.94 -1.32 5.92
C ASN A 225 12.97 -2.33 6.55
N PRO A 226 13.47 -3.46 7.07
CA PRO A 226 12.62 -4.52 7.61
C PRO A 226 11.77 -4.07 8.81
N GLU A 227 12.19 -3.05 9.55
CA GLU A 227 11.46 -2.51 10.71
C GLU A 227 10.23 -1.66 10.33
N SER A 228 10.02 -1.39 9.04
CA SER A 228 8.85 -0.64 8.57
C SER A 228 7.61 -1.52 8.54
N LEU A 229 6.88 -1.55 9.65
CA LEU A 229 5.63 -2.30 9.80
C LEU A 229 4.38 -1.41 9.60
N PRO A 230 3.24 -1.99 9.19
CA PRO A 230 3.00 -3.41 8.95
C PRO A 230 3.72 -3.93 7.69
N LEU A 231 4.21 -5.16 7.75
CA LEU A 231 4.69 -5.91 6.59
C LEU A 231 3.63 -6.95 6.23
N ILE A 232 3.06 -6.84 5.04
CA ILE A 232 2.07 -7.78 4.55
C ILE A 232 2.66 -8.54 3.36
N VAL A 233 2.60 -9.84 3.41
CA VAL A 233 3.01 -10.72 2.32
C VAL A 233 1.90 -11.70 1.97
N LEU A 234 1.73 -11.95 0.69
CA LEU A 234 0.86 -13.00 0.16
C LEU A 234 1.72 -14.04 -0.54
N LEU A 235 1.61 -15.27 -0.09
CA LEU A 235 2.43 -16.40 -0.52
C LEU A 235 1.54 -17.44 -1.17
N ASN A 236 1.98 -18.03 -2.27
CA ASN A 236 1.30 -19.19 -2.83
C ASN A 236 1.73 -20.49 -2.14
N ALA A 237 1.17 -21.60 -2.57
CA ALA A 237 1.45 -22.94 -2.00
C ALA A 237 2.93 -23.37 -2.02
N LYS A 238 3.74 -22.76 -2.90
CA LYS A 238 5.17 -23.06 -3.04
C LYS A 238 6.07 -22.13 -2.20
N GLY A 239 5.48 -21.15 -1.49
CA GLY A 239 6.25 -20.11 -0.82
C GLY A 239 6.72 -18.98 -1.74
N GLU A 240 6.21 -18.92 -2.97
CA GLU A 240 6.47 -17.80 -3.87
C GLU A 240 5.67 -16.60 -3.41
N VAL A 241 6.34 -15.46 -3.24
CA VAL A 241 5.72 -14.19 -2.84
C VAL A 241 5.09 -13.55 -4.06
N VAL A 242 3.79 -13.41 -4.02
CA VAL A 242 2.99 -12.81 -5.10
C VAL A 242 2.54 -11.39 -4.80
N PHE A 243 2.66 -10.97 -3.54
CA PHE A 243 2.39 -9.60 -3.11
C PHE A 243 3.18 -9.27 -1.86
N VAL A 244 3.66 -8.04 -1.78
CA VAL A 244 4.29 -7.46 -0.59
C VAL A 244 3.87 -6.00 -0.43
N SER A 245 3.60 -5.60 0.81
CA SER A 245 3.39 -4.21 1.19
C SER A 245 4.11 -3.92 2.49
N GLN A 246 4.93 -2.87 2.49
CA GLN A 246 5.47 -2.28 3.72
C GLN A 246 4.73 -0.99 4.05
N GLY A 247 4.33 -0.84 5.31
CA GLY A 247 3.42 0.22 5.72
C GLY A 247 1.99 -0.02 5.21
N TYR A 248 1.12 0.93 5.53
CA TYR A 248 -0.26 0.90 5.09
C TYR A 248 -0.45 1.71 3.79
N ARG A 249 -1.28 1.19 2.90
CA ARG A 249 -1.77 1.88 1.70
C ARG A 249 -3.29 1.82 1.68
N VAL A 250 -3.92 2.91 1.31
CA VAL A 250 -5.39 2.97 1.17
C VAL A 250 -5.87 1.89 0.20
N GLY A 251 -6.85 1.09 0.62
CA GLY A 251 -7.41 0.00 -0.18
C GLY A 251 -6.57 -1.28 -0.20
N LEU A 252 -5.65 -1.45 0.75
CA LEU A 252 -4.78 -2.62 0.84
C LEU A 252 -5.58 -3.93 0.93
N GLY A 253 -6.67 -3.96 1.73
CA GLY A 253 -7.57 -5.10 1.81
C GLY A 253 -8.16 -5.47 0.45
N THR A 254 -8.64 -4.49 -0.30
CA THR A 254 -9.18 -4.69 -1.66
C THR A 254 -8.11 -5.21 -2.63
N GLN A 255 -6.86 -4.75 -2.52
CA GLN A 255 -5.75 -5.24 -3.35
C GLN A 255 -5.49 -6.73 -3.11
N ILE A 256 -5.44 -7.14 -1.84
CA ILE A 256 -5.26 -8.55 -1.45
C ILE A 256 -6.40 -9.40 -2.00
N MET A 257 -7.66 -8.96 -1.81
CA MET A 257 -8.84 -9.63 -2.34
C MET A 257 -8.77 -9.83 -3.85
N ASN A 258 -8.39 -8.80 -4.59
CA ASN A 258 -8.30 -8.85 -6.04
C ASN A 258 -7.22 -9.83 -6.53
N ILE A 259 -6.10 -9.94 -5.82
CA ILE A 259 -5.04 -10.91 -6.16
C ILE A 259 -5.53 -12.33 -5.94
N ILE A 260 -6.19 -12.58 -4.81
CA ILE A 260 -6.66 -13.92 -4.44
C ILE A 260 -7.79 -14.39 -5.36
N ASN A 261 -8.68 -13.49 -5.75
CA ASN A 261 -9.84 -13.80 -6.62
C ASN A 261 -9.48 -13.87 -8.12
N ARG A 262 -8.26 -13.60 -8.51
CA ARG A 262 -7.81 -13.80 -9.90
C ARG A 262 -7.71 -15.29 -10.18
N LYS A 263 -8.58 -15.75 -11.08
CA LYS A 263 -8.55 -17.11 -11.63
C LYS A 263 -7.66 -17.17 -12.86
#